data_bea705a5d0a2eacabe1e762bce9350ae
#
_entry.id   bea705a5d0a2eacabe1e762bce9350ae
#
_cell.length_a   1.000
_cell.length_b   1.000
_cell.length_c   1.000
_cell.angle_alpha   90.00
_cell.angle_beta   90.00
_cell.angle_gamma   90.00
#
_symmetry.space_group_name_H-M   'P 1'
#
loop_
_entity.id
_entity.type
_entity.pdbx_description
1 polymer ?
#
loop_
_entity_poly.entity_id
_entity_poly.type
_entity_poly.pdbx_seq_one_letter_code
_entity_poly.pdbx_strand_id
1 'polypeptide(L)'
;MRLSQMLFVTLREDPAEAEIPSHKLLLRAGYIRRIGSGLYAYLPLMWRVLKKVSQIVREEMDATGAQECLLPQLQPADLWRESGRWDTYTQAEGIMFAMTDRQQRELGLGPTHEEVITTIAKDMVRSYRQLPLHLYQIQTKFRDEIRPRFGLMRGREFIMKDGYSFHTNEESLKKTYQDMAQAYSNMLRRSGLQFRAVDADSGAIGGSGSQEFMVLAEAGEDEVLYTEDGQYAANVEKAVSMPADVEPSPFVTFEKRETPGTETIDKLCKFLKCSPTQVVKNVLYQAVYDSGITVLVLVSIRGDQDVNQVKLLNELTKLAGNYQAKTVLFLTVPDAEAQRKWAAKSLPLGYMAPDLADDYIASNPPQPPLTKGGQEDSNPPLTNEGQKDSNPPLTKGGQGGVSPKFLRLVDRTAVDLKNFVTGSNESGYHVVGANWDKEFPLPATVVGVRTAVAGDRAVHNPEQTLQSARGIEVGHIFQLGTKYSQAMGATYTSEQGEEMPFLMGCYGVGVSRLAQSAVEQSYDKDGIIWPVAIAPYHAIISIPNISDAQQVEVAEKLYAELNQSGIETLLDDRDERAGVKFKDADLIGIPYRIVPGRSLKAGKVEVVERATHKSHEILIDEVNSTLKQWIEAAIK
;
A
#
# COMPACT_ATOMS: atom_id res chain seq x y z
N MET A 1 32.04 1.20 -17.92
CA MET A 1 31.52 -0.13 -18.36
C MET A 1 31.28 -0.11 -19.85
N ARG A 2 31.51 -1.23 -20.57
CA ARG A 2 31.25 -1.38 -22.01
C ARG A 2 30.04 -2.28 -22.23
N LEU A 3 29.18 -1.94 -23.18
CA LEU A 3 27.99 -2.77 -23.48
C LEU A 3 28.35 -4.12 -24.08
N SER A 4 29.46 -4.22 -24.85
CA SER A 4 29.96 -5.50 -25.36
C SER A 4 30.36 -6.51 -24.26
N GLN A 5 30.61 -6.03 -23.03
CA GLN A 5 31.07 -6.83 -21.87
C GLN A 5 30.00 -6.95 -20.79
N MET A 6 28.79 -6.40 -21.03
CA MET A 6 27.72 -6.37 -20.05
C MET A 6 26.68 -7.43 -20.35
N LEU A 7 26.07 -8.02 -19.31
CA LEU A 7 24.84 -8.79 -19.50
C LEU A 7 23.73 -7.81 -19.90
N PHE A 8 23.53 -7.67 -21.21
CA PHE A 8 22.60 -6.72 -21.78
C PHE A 8 21.79 -7.36 -22.91
N VAL A 9 20.48 -7.41 -22.76
CA VAL A 9 19.55 -7.94 -23.76
C VAL A 9 18.27 -7.11 -23.72
N THR A 10 17.91 -6.51 -24.83
CA THR A 10 16.64 -5.81 -25.02
C THR A 10 15.61 -6.68 -25.75
N LEU A 11 14.32 -6.47 -25.43
CA LEU A 11 13.22 -7.14 -26.14
C LEU A 11 12.54 -6.15 -27.08
N ARG A 12 12.14 -6.61 -28.26
CA ARG A 12 11.44 -5.78 -29.25
C ARG A 12 9.97 -5.62 -28.92
N GLU A 13 9.36 -6.68 -28.40
CA GLU A 13 7.92 -6.75 -28.11
C GLU A 13 7.67 -6.69 -26.62
N ASP A 14 6.46 -6.28 -26.26
CA ASP A 14 6.02 -6.26 -24.86
C ASP A 14 5.81 -7.69 -24.36
N PRO A 15 6.36 -8.06 -23.21
CA PRO A 15 6.08 -9.35 -22.57
C PRO A 15 4.59 -9.48 -22.25
N ALA A 16 4.01 -10.65 -22.58
CA ALA A 16 2.58 -10.90 -22.41
C ALA A 16 2.09 -10.81 -20.96
N GLU A 17 3.00 -11.06 -20.00
CA GLU A 17 2.72 -11.00 -18.56
C GLU A 17 2.77 -9.59 -17.98
N ALA A 18 3.20 -8.58 -18.73
CA ALA A 18 3.35 -7.22 -18.25
C ALA A 18 2.14 -6.36 -18.67
N GLU A 19 1.48 -5.76 -17.69
CA GLU A 19 0.26 -4.98 -17.91
C GLU A 19 0.55 -3.49 -18.03
N ILE A 20 1.25 -2.90 -17.05
CA ILE A 20 1.51 -1.46 -16.97
C ILE A 20 2.79 -1.05 -17.72
N PRO A 21 2.89 0.21 -18.18
CA PRO A 21 4.03 0.69 -18.96
C PRO A 21 5.39 0.46 -18.29
N SER A 22 5.57 0.82 -17.03
CA SER A 22 6.85 0.65 -16.32
C SER A 22 7.30 -0.81 -16.25
N HIS A 23 6.38 -1.76 -16.02
CA HIS A 23 6.70 -3.18 -15.98
C HIS A 23 7.17 -3.69 -17.35
N LYS A 24 6.46 -3.30 -18.43
CA LYS A 24 6.85 -3.61 -19.82
C LYS A 24 8.24 -3.08 -20.14
N LEU A 25 8.48 -1.82 -19.85
CA LEU A 25 9.74 -1.16 -20.15
C LEU A 25 10.92 -1.73 -19.36
N LEU A 26 10.76 -2.01 -18.07
CA LEU A 26 11.82 -2.63 -17.26
C LEU A 26 12.21 -4.02 -17.76
N LEU A 27 11.25 -4.83 -18.20
CA LEU A 27 11.51 -6.14 -18.80
C LEU A 27 12.18 -6.00 -20.18
N ARG A 28 11.65 -5.11 -21.03
CA ARG A 28 12.17 -4.89 -22.39
C ARG A 28 13.58 -4.31 -22.39
N ALA A 29 13.85 -3.37 -21.52
CA ALA A 29 15.15 -2.70 -21.41
C ALA A 29 16.21 -3.52 -20.65
N GLY A 30 15.88 -4.73 -20.18
CA GLY A 30 16.84 -5.58 -19.49
C GLY A 30 17.21 -5.11 -18.08
N TYR A 31 16.30 -4.44 -17.39
CA TYR A 31 16.48 -4.05 -15.99
C TYR A 31 16.15 -5.18 -15.03
N ILE A 32 15.06 -5.91 -15.30
CA ILE A 32 14.60 -7.02 -14.47
C ILE A 32 14.32 -8.26 -15.32
N ARG A 33 14.30 -9.43 -14.66
CA ARG A 33 13.80 -10.69 -15.24
C ARG A 33 12.92 -11.40 -14.22
N ARG A 34 11.76 -11.86 -14.67
CA ARG A 34 10.86 -12.67 -13.87
C ARG A 34 11.45 -14.07 -13.66
N ILE A 35 11.54 -14.49 -12.40
CA ILE A 35 11.98 -15.84 -12.01
C ILE A 35 10.74 -16.66 -11.61
N GLY A 36 9.76 -16.03 -10.98
CA GLY A 36 8.50 -16.62 -10.57
C GLY A 36 7.43 -15.55 -10.40
N SER A 37 6.23 -15.96 -9.98
CA SER A 37 5.14 -15.01 -9.70
C SER A 37 5.53 -14.08 -8.54
N GLY A 38 5.69 -12.79 -8.81
CA GLY A 38 6.13 -11.79 -7.83
C GLY A 38 7.61 -11.87 -7.42
N LEU A 39 8.42 -12.65 -8.15
CA LEU A 39 9.86 -12.81 -7.90
C LEU A 39 10.65 -12.35 -9.11
N TYR A 40 11.53 -11.36 -8.93
CA TYR A 40 12.29 -10.72 -9.99
C TYR A 40 13.78 -10.67 -9.65
N ALA A 41 14.61 -11.01 -10.64
CA ALA A 41 16.04 -10.72 -10.59
C ALA A 41 16.27 -9.26 -11.02
N TYR A 42 17.06 -8.53 -10.23
CA TYR A 42 17.56 -7.21 -10.57
C TYR A 42 18.85 -7.34 -11.37
N LEU A 43 18.81 -7.00 -12.67
CA LEU A 43 19.96 -7.09 -13.56
C LEU A 43 20.91 -5.89 -13.36
N PRO A 44 22.11 -5.89 -13.96
CA PRO A 44 23.15 -4.88 -13.68
C PRO A 44 22.69 -3.43 -13.79
N LEU A 45 21.84 -3.09 -14.76
CA LEU A 45 21.28 -1.73 -14.89
C LEU A 45 20.37 -1.39 -13.71
N MET A 46 19.44 -2.29 -13.36
CA MET A 46 18.52 -2.05 -12.25
C MET A 46 19.24 -1.98 -10.92
N TRP A 47 20.25 -2.83 -10.72
CA TRP A 47 21.02 -2.81 -9.49
C TRP A 47 21.77 -1.50 -9.27
N ARG A 48 22.21 -0.82 -10.36
CA ARG A 48 22.79 0.52 -10.27
C ARG A 48 21.76 1.56 -9.84
N VAL A 49 20.54 1.52 -10.41
CA VAL A 49 19.44 2.40 -10.01
C VAL A 49 19.11 2.22 -8.53
N LEU A 50 18.92 0.97 -8.08
CA LEU A 50 18.60 0.65 -6.69
C LEU A 50 19.68 1.11 -5.71
N LYS A 51 20.96 1.02 -6.08
CA LYS A 51 22.07 1.56 -5.27
C LYS A 51 21.99 3.08 -5.13
N LYS A 52 21.67 3.82 -6.21
CA LYS A 52 21.53 5.27 -6.17
C LYS A 52 20.33 5.70 -5.33
N VAL A 53 19.19 5.05 -5.52
CA VAL A 53 18.00 5.27 -4.68
C VAL A 53 18.32 4.99 -3.21
N SER A 54 18.96 3.85 -2.92
CA SER A 54 19.36 3.50 -1.55
C SER A 54 20.35 4.50 -0.96
N GLN A 55 21.23 5.10 -1.78
CA GLN A 55 22.17 6.12 -1.31
C GLN A 55 21.46 7.42 -0.95
N ILE A 56 20.52 7.88 -1.77
CA ILE A 56 19.66 9.03 -1.44
C ILE A 56 18.92 8.79 -0.13
N VAL A 57 18.35 7.59 0.03
CA VAL A 57 17.63 7.20 1.26
C VAL A 57 18.56 7.24 2.48
N ARG A 58 19.80 6.72 2.40
CA ARG A 58 20.78 6.79 3.49
C ARG A 58 21.09 8.22 3.89
N GLU A 59 21.40 9.06 2.92
CA GLU A 59 21.78 10.45 3.17
C GLU A 59 20.68 11.22 3.89
N GLU A 60 19.42 11.02 3.50
CA GLU A 60 18.28 11.67 4.17
C GLU A 60 18.01 11.07 5.57
N MET A 61 18.23 9.76 5.76
CA MET A 61 18.09 9.13 7.08
C MET A 61 19.21 9.57 8.02
N ASP A 62 20.46 9.54 7.57
CA ASP A 62 21.63 9.94 8.37
C ASP A 62 21.53 11.42 8.78
N ALA A 63 21.00 12.28 7.89
CA ALA A 63 20.76 13.69 8.18
C ALA A 63 19.77 13.92 9.35
N THR A 64 18.91 12.95 9.65
CA THR A 64 18.01 13.01 10.83
C THR A 64 18.65 12.48 12.12
N GLY A 65 19.88 11.97 12.06
CA GLY A 65 20.57 11.31 13.15
C GLY A 65 20.18 9.84 13.35
N ALA A 66 19.44 9.25 12.42
CA ALA A 66 19.13 7.81 12.44
C ALA A 66 20.39 6.98 12.15
N GLN A 67 20.47 5.78 12.71
CA GLN A 67 21.63 4.89 12.63
C GLN A 67 21.29 3.64 11.79
N GLU A 68 22.09 3.35 10.77
CA GLU A 68 21.90 2.16 9.94
C GLU A 68 22.32 0.89 10.69
N CYS A 69 21.49 -0.14 10.64
CA CYS A 69 21.79 -1.49 11.16
C CYS A 69 21.31 -2.54 10.15
N LEU A 70 21.51 -3.82 10.44
CA LEU A 70 21.00 -4.92 9.63
C LEU A 70 20.42 -6.01 10.54
N LEU A 71 19.13 -6.30 10.35
CA LEU A 71 18.36 -7.20 11.18
C LEU A 71 18.13 -8.55 10.49
N PRO A 72 17.94 -9.67 11.24
CA PRO A 72 17.73 -10.99 10.64
C PRO A 72 16.38 -11.07 9.91
N GLN A 73 16.37 -11.75 8.75
CA GLN A 73 15.16 -12.03 7.98
C GLN A 73 14.38 -13.22 8.51
N LEU A 74 15.08 -14.23 9.01
CA LEU A 74 14.47 -15.35 9.72
C LEU A 74 14.12 -14.91 11.13
N GLN A 75 12.83 -14.87 11.42
CA GLN A 75 12.29 -14.37 12.67
C GLN A 75 11.59 -15.48 13.44
N PRO A 76 11.91 -15.70 14.73
CA PRO A 76 11.20 -16.66 15.57
C PRO A 76 9.73 -16.32 15.71
N ALA A 77 8.85 -17.32 15.58
CA ALA A 77 7.41 -17.16 15.76
C ALA A 77 7.03 -16.61 17.15
N ASP A 78 7.86 -16.91 18.17
CA ASP A 78 7.60 -16.48 19.55
C ASP A 78 7.57 -14.95 19.69
N LEU A 79 8.44 -14.21 18.98
CA LEU A 79 8.42 -12.75 18.97
C LEU A 79 7.08 -12.20 18.42
N TRP A 80 6.55 -12.84 17.38
CA TRP A 80 5.29 -12.46 16.76
C TRP A 80 4.08 -12.86 17.61
N ARG A 81 4.19 -13.92 18.41
CA ARG A 81 3.19 -14.29 19.42
C ARG A 81 3.18 -13.30 20.59
N GLU A 82 4.35 -12.85 21.04
CA GLU A 82 4.44 -11.79 22.06
C GLU A 82 3.74 -10.51 21.63
N SER A 83 3.91 -10.07 20.38
CA SER A 83 3.21 -8.91 19.83
C SER A 83 1.72 -9.17 19.54
N GLY A 84 1.29 -10.42 19.52
CA GLY A 84 -0.06 -10.85 19.16
C GLY A 84 -0.35 -10.86 17.65
N ARG A 85 0.67 -10.76 16.78
CA ARG A 85 0.51 -10.63 15.32
C ARG A 85 0.72 -11.94 14.54
N TRP A 86 1.17 -13.03 15.18
CA TRP A 86 1.47 -14.28 14.48
C TRP A 86 0.27 -14.82 13.69
N ASP A 87 -0.88 -14.99 14.35
CA ASP A 87 -2.06 -15.55 13.70
C ASP A 87 -2.65 -14.60 12.63
N THR A 88 -2.60 -13.29 12.87
CA THR A 88 -3.03 -12.29 11.87
C THR A 88 -2.20 -12.42 10.59
N TYR A 89 -0.87 -12.47 10.71
CA TYR A 89 0.03 -12.46 9.56
C TYR A 89 0.18 -13.81 8.86
N THR A 90 -0.05 -14.93 9.55
CA THR A 90 0.08 -16.27 8.98
C THR A 90 -1.24 -16.87 8.52
N GLN A 91 -2.40 -16.45 9.09
CA GLN A 91 -3.71 -17.04 8.84
C GLN A 91 -4.72 -16.04 8.31
N ALA A 92 -4.98 -14.93 9.02
CA ALA A 92 -6.03 -14.00 8.65
C ALA A 92 -5.67 -13.20 7.40
N GLU A 93 -4.52 -12.54 7.39
CA GLU A 93 -3.98 -11.87 6.21
C GLU A 93 -3.18 -12.81 5.32
N GLY A 94 -2.54 -13.82 5.92
CA GLY A 94 -1.74 -14.82 5.21
C GLY A 94 -0.52 -14.24 4.49
N ILE A 95 -0.01 -13.09 4.94
CA ILE A 95 1.03 -12.32 4.23
C ILE A 95 2.45 -12.75 4.60
N MET A 96 2.63 -13.54 5.67
CA MET A 96 3.93 -14.02 6.12
C MET A 96 4.20 -15.43 5.61
N PHE A 97 5.37 -15.63 4.98
CA PHE A 97 5.91 -16.97 4.75
C PHE A 97 6.34 -17.59 6.08
N ALA A 98 5.60 -18.59 6.54
CA ALA A 98 5.91 -19.35 7.75
C ALA A 98 6.53 -20.71 7.40
N MET A 99 7.49 -21.16 8.20
CA MET A 99 8.18 -22.43 8.00
C MET A 99 8.58 -23.06 9.35
N THR A 100 8.88 -24.36 9.33
CA THR A 100 9.40 -25.08 10.48
C THR A 100 10.86 -25.49 10.21
N ASP A 101 11.75 -25.24 11.15
CA ASP A 101 13.13 -25.66 11.03
C ASP A 101 13.33 -27.14 11.39
N ARG A 102 14.59 -27.64 11.27
CA ARG A 102 14.92 -29.03 11.59
C ARG A 102 14.72 -29.40 13.07
N GLN A 103 14.64 -28.41 13.95
CA GLN A 103 14.39 -28.60 15.39
C GLN A 103 12.91 -28.41 15.74
N GLN A 104 12.03 -28.39 14.74
CA GLN A 104 10.57 -28.18 14.90
C GLN A 104 10.22 -26.82 15.49
N ARG A 105 11.08 -25.80 15.30
CA ARG A 105 10.77 -24.43 15.70
C ARG A 105 10.12 -23.70 14.54
N GLU A 106 9.06 -22.97 14.83
CA GLU A 106 8.37 -22.15 13.83
C GLU A 106 9.10 -20.82 13.64
N LEU A 107 9.28 -20.45 12.38
CA LEU A 107 9.96 -19.25 11.92
C LEU A 107 9.12 -18.57 10.84
N GLY A 108 9.25 -17.26 10.70
CA GLY A 108 8.73 -16.52 9.56
C GLY A 108 9.83 -15.80 8.78
N LEU A 109 9.62 -15.60 7.49
CA LEU A 109 10.40 -14.62 6.73
C LEU A 109 9.81 -13.22 6.96
N GLY A 110 10.65 -12.28 7.38
CA GLY A 110 10.24 -10.96 7.84
C GLY A 110 9.52 -10.12 6.78
N PRO A 111 8.19 -9.90 6.91
CA PRO A 111 7.47 -8.89 6.12
C PRO A 111 7.72 -7.47 6.63
N THR A 112 8.13 -7.35 7.89
CA THR A 112 8.48 -6.14 8.65
C THR A 112 9.30 -6.54 9.89
N HIS A 113 9.78 -5.59 10.71
CA HIS A 113 10.73 -5.89 11.81
C HIS A 113 10.39 -5.19 13.15
N GLU A 114 9.14 -4.81 13.40
CA GLU A 114 8.74 -4.20 14.67
C GLU A 114 9.11 -5.07 15.87
N GLU A 115 8.87 -6.37 15.79
CA GLU A 115 9.16 -7.33 16.85
C GLU A 115 10.65 -7.46 17.13
N VAL A 116 11.44 -7.59 16.06
CA VAL A 116 12.89 -7.76 16.17
C VAL A 116 13.54 -6.52 16.78
N ILE A 117 13.17 -5.32 16.29
CA ILE A 117 13.78 -4.08 16.78
C ILE A 117 13.33 -3.74 18.21
N THR A 118 12.09 -4.08 18.57
CA THR A 118 11.58 -3.93 19.93
C THR A 118 12.35 -4.83 20.91
N THR A 119 12.65 -6.07 20.50
CA THR A 119 13.50 -6.98 21.29
C THR A 119 14.89 -6.40 21.52
N ILE A 120 15.52 -5.83 20.49
CA ILE A 120 16.84 -5.18 20.62
C ILE A 120 16.76 -3.98 21.56
N ALA A 121 15.76 -3.13 21.43
CA ALA A 121 15.57 -1.97 22.30
C ALA A 121 15.34 -2.42 23.75
N LYS A 122 14.50 -3.43 23.99
CA LYS A 122 14.26 -4.04 25.31
C LYS A 122 15.55 -4.52 25.97
N ASP A 123 16.45 -5.13 25.21
CA ASP A 123 17.69 -5.67 25.75
C ASP A 123 18.78 -4.61 25.99
N MET A 124 18.82 -3.56 25.18
CA MET A 124 19.95 -2.62 25.15
C MET A 124 19.65 -1.24 25.76
N VAL A 125 18.39 -0.80 25.77
CA VAL A 125 17.98 0.51 26.27
C VAL A 125 17.41 0.37 27.69
N ARG A 126 18.14 0.88 28.68
CA ARG A 126 17.77 0.74 30.10
C ARG A 126 17.32 2.04 30.75
N SER A 127 17.64 3.19 30.16
CA SER A 127 17.42 4.49 30.77
C SER A 127 16.91 5.52 29.76
N TYR A 128 16.06 6.43 30.25
CA TYR A 128 15.58 7.57 29.49
C TYR A 128 16.71 8.41 28.85
N ARG A 129 17.91 8.37 29.39
CA ARG A 129 19.09 9.11 28.88
C ARG A 129 19.59 8.57 27.52
N GLN A 130 19.19 7.36 27.13
CA GLN A 130 19.52 6.75 25.85
C GLN A 130 18.50 7.07 24.75
N LEU A 131 17.44 7.81 25.10
CA LEU A 131 16.34 8.18 24.22
C LEU A 131 16.37 9.70 23.89
N PRO A 132 15.91 10.11 22.69
CA PRO A 132 15.34 9.26 21.64
C PRO A 132 16.41 8.42 20.91
N LEU A 133 16.01 7.24 20.44
CA LEU A 133 16.84 6.37 19.62
C LEU A 133 16.12 6.13 18.27
N HIS A 134 16.86 6.22 17.15
CA HIS A 134 16.32 5.93 15.85
C HIS A 134 17.26 4.99 15.08
N LEU A 135 16.78 3.81 14.72
CA LEU A 135 17.51 2.79 13.97
C LEU A 135 16.79 2.53 12.65
N TYR A 136 17.54 2.25 11.56
CA TYR A 136 16.96 1.86 10.28
C TYR A 136 17.81 0.82 9.56
N GLN A 137 17.20 0.15 8.59
CA GLN A 137 17.90 -0.76 7.67
C GLN A 137 17.40 -0.58 6.24
N ILE A 138 18.21 -0.99 5.26
CA ILE A 138 17.79 -1.20 3.87
C ILE A 138 17.97 -2.68 3.58
N GLN A 139 16.89 -3.42 3.47
CA GLN A 139 16.92 -4.88 3.44
C GLN A 139 15.78 -5.43 2.58
N THR A 140 15.96 -6.66 2.10
CA THR A 140 14.89 -7.45 1.46
C THR A 140 13.77 -7.73 2.45
N LYS A 141 12.52 -7.65 1.99
CA LYS A 141 11.31 -8.09 2.71
C LYS A 141 10.61 -9.17 1.92
N PHE A 142 9.85 -10.00 2.64
CA PHE A 142 9.11 -11.12 2.08
C PHE A 142 7.63 -10.98 2.44
N ARG A 143 6.75 -11.02 1.44
CA ARG A 143 5.30 -11.03 1.66
C ARG A 143 4.65 -12.06 0.75
N ASP A 144 3.88 -12.97 1.29
CA ASP A 144 3.17 -13.99 0.51
C ASP A 144 1.92 -13.39 -0.14
N GLU A 145 2.17 -12.52 -1.09
CA GLU A 145 1.12 -11.85 -1.86
C GLU A 145 0.31 -12.88 -2.65
N ILE A 146 -1.01 -12.91 -2.46
CA ILE A 146 -1.92 -13.81 -3.19
C ILE A 146 -1.92 -13.47 -4.67
N ARG A 147 -1.88 -12.18 -5.01
CA ARG A 147 -1.92 -11.67 -6.38
C ARG A 147 -0.81 -10.68 -6.63
N PRO A 148 0.46 -11.14 -6.74
CA PRO A 148 1.55 -10.25 -7.12
C PRO A 148 1.31 -9.76 -8.56
N ARG A 149 1.49 -8.46 -8.78
CA ARG A 149 1.20 -7.82 -10.06
C ARG A 149 2.06 -6.59 -10.29
N PHE A 150 2.09 -6.13 -11.52
CA PHE A 150 2.75 -4.89 -11.92
C PHE A 150 4.26 -4.82 -11.62
N GLY A 151 4.97 -5.96 -11.76
CA GLY A 151 6.42 -6.00 -11.58
C GLY A 151 6.87 -5.75 -10.15
N LEU A 152 7.66 -4.68 -9.93
CA LEU A 152 8.19 -4.33 -8.61
C LEU A 152 7.20 -3.52 -7.75
N MET A 153 6.01 -3.21 -8.26
CA MET A 153 4.98 -2.51 -7.48
C MET A 153 4.44 -3.39 -6.35
N ARG A 154 4.17 -4.67 -6.65
CA ARG A 154 3.63 -5.63 -5.71
C ARG A 154 4.22 -7.01 -5.92
N GLY A 155 5.42 -7.21 -5.39
CA GLY A 155 6.16 -8.47 -5.43
C GLY A 155 6.13 -9.21 -4.10
N ARG A 156 6.55 -10.50 -4.12
CA ARG A 156 6.73 -11.34 -2.93
C ARG A 156 8.07 -11.13 -2.24
N GLU A 157 9.04 -10.66 -2.97
CA GLU A 157 10.38 -10.31 -2.49
C GLU A 157 10.75 -8.94 -3.05
N PHE A 158 11.12 -8.00 -2.17
CA PHE A 158 11.40 -6.62 -2.56
C PHE A 158 12.34 -5.93 -1.56
N ILE A 159 12.97 -4.84 -1.97
CA ILE A 159 13.87 -4.06 -1.12
C ILE A 159 13.10 -2.90 -0.48
N MET A 160 13.20 -2.80 0.85
CA MET A 160 12.59 -1.75 1.65
C MET A 160 13.63 -1.11 2.58
N LYS A 161 13.53 0.20 2.79
CA LYS A 161 14.06 0.84 3.98
C LYS A 161 12.97 0.82 5.05
N ASP A 162 13.25 0.29 6.18
CA ASP A 162 12.42 0.37 7.37
C ASP A 162 13.23 0.95 8.53
N GLY A 163 12.63 1.95 9.19
CA GLY A 163 13.21 2.64 10.34
C GLY A 163 12.25 2.62 11.53
N TYR A 164 12.82 2.66 12.71
CA TYR A 164 12.09 2.54 13.97
C TYR A 164 12.67 3.52 15.00
N SER A 165 11.79 4.29 15.63
CA SER A 165 12.22 5.22 16.67
C SER A 165 11.58 4.90 18.01
N PHE A 166 12.31 5.22 19.09
CA PHE A 166 11.93 4.97 20.49
C PHE A 166 12.02 6.28 21.26
N HIS A 167 10.99 6.57 22.06
CA HIS A 167 10.83 7.87 22.73
C HIS A 167 10.29 7.71 24.15
N THR A 168 10.54 8.74 24.98
CA THR A 168 9.99 8.85 26.34
C THR A 168 8.62 9.50 26.38
N ASN A 169 8.28 10.34 25.38
CA ASN A 169 7.04 11.12 25.36
C ASN A 169 6.55 11.39 23.94
N GLU A 170 5.30 11.81 23.81
CA GLU A 170 4.65 12.07 22.52
C GLU A 170 5.25 13.26 21.77
N GLU A 171 5.78 14.27 22.45
CA GLU A 171 6.39 15.43 21.81
C GLU A 171 7.63 15.02 21.01
N SER A 172 8.49 14.19 21.63
CA SER A 172 9.66 13.62 20.97
C SER A 172 9.28 12.73 19.79
N LEU A 173 8.24 11.88 19.93
CA LEU A 173 7.72 11.05 18.84
C LEU A 173 7.20 11.91 17.68
N LYS A 174 6.39 12.93 17.97
CA LYS A 174 5.84 13.84 16.95
C LYS A 174 6.94 14.60 16.21
N LYS A 175 7.99 15.04 16.94
CA LYS A 175 9.13 15.70 16.30
C LYS A 175 9.81 14.78 15.30
N THR A 176 10.17 13.56 15.70
CA THR A 176 10.80 12.58 14.79
C THR A 176 9.87 12.21 13.63
N TYR A 177 8.57 12.09 13.86
CA TYR A 177 7.58 11.86 12.81
C TYR A 177 7.59 12.99 11.75
N GLN A 178 7.68 14.27 12.18
CA GLN A 178 7.79 15.41 11.28
C GLN A 178 9.13 15.43 10.52
N ASP A 179 10.23 15.13 11.22
CA ASP A 179 11.56 15.01 10.60
C ASP A 179 11.55 13.91 9.52
N MET A 180 10.87 12.78 9.77
CA MET A 180 10.69 11.71 8.79
C MET A 180 9.81 12.12 7.61
N ALA A 181 8.73 12.85 7.84
CA ALA A 181 7.90 13.38 6.75
C ALA A 181 8.71 14.30 5.83
N GLN A 182 9.58 15.14 6.39
CA GLN A 182 10.46 15.99 5.62
C GLN A 182 11.54 15.19 4.87
N ALA A 183 12.19 14.22 5.53
CA ALA A 183 13.18 13.35 4.92
C ALA A 183 12.60 12.57 3.74
N TYR A 184 11.39 12.01 3.88
CA TYR A 184 10.71 11.30 2.78
C TYR A 184 10.38 12.24 1.62
N SER A 185 9.90 13.44 1.93
CA SER A 185 9.67 14.47 0.90
C SER A 185 10.95 14.80 0.13
N ASN A 186 12.09 14.88 0.83
CA ASN A 186 13.39 15.12 0.21
C ASN A 186 13.84 13.92 -0.64
N MET A 187 13.72 12.68 -0.13
CA MET A 187 14.04 11.45 -0.88
C MET A 187 13.33 11.41 -2.23
N LEU A 188 12.03 11.73 -2.23
CA LEU A 188 11.21 11.71 -3.45
C LEU A 188 11.58 12.83 -4.41
N ARG A 189 11.77 14.07 -3.92
CA ARG A 189 12.22 15.20 -4.76
C ARG A 189 13.58 14.94 -5.39
N ARG A 190 14.56 14.48 -4.58
CA ARG A 190 15.90 14.13 -5.04
C ARG A 190 15.90 12.96 -6.04
N SER A 191 14.92 12.07 -5.95
CA SER A 191 14.70 11.00 -6.92
C SER A 191 13.95 11.47 -8.18
N GLY A 192 13.57 12.75 -8.26
CA GLY A 192 12.89 13.35 -9.41
C GLY A 192 11.40 13.00 -9.52
N LEU A 193 10.74 12.65 -8.41
CA LEU A 193 9.35 12.19 -8.38
C LEU A 193 8.37 13.30 -7.99
N GLN A 194 7.22 13.30 -8.65
CA GLN A 194 6.05 14.08 -8.24
C GLN A 194 5.21 13.21 -7.29
N PHE A 195 4.91 13.73 -6.12
CA PHE A 195 4.23 12.99 -5.07
C PHE A 195 3.29 13.88 -4.24
N ARG A 196 2.42 13.22 -3.45
CA ARG A 196 1.67 13.85 -2.36
C ARG A 196 1.87 13.05 -1.08
N ALA A 197 2.06 13.75 0.02
CA ALA A 197 1.93 13.18 1.35
C ALA A 197 0.46 13.26 1.74
N VAL A 198 -0.14 12.13 2.13
CA VAL A 198 -1.57 12.01 2.38
C VAL A 198 -1.83 11.33 3.71
N ASP A 199 -2.87 11.76 4.41
CA ASP A 199 -3.33 11.06 5.62
C ASP A 199 -3.86 9.67 5.27
N ALA A 200 -3.47 8.68 6.05
CA ALA A 200 -3.77 7.28 5.79
C ALA A 200 -4.30 6.53 7.01
N ASP A 201 -4.87 5.37 6.79
CA ASP A 201 -5.20 4.41 7.85
C ASP A 201 -3.95 3.64 8.28
N SER A 202 -3.84 3.33 9.57
CA SER A 202 -2.67 2.63 10.11
C SER A 202 -2.73 1.10 9.93
N GLY A 203 -3.86 0.54 9.51
CA GLY A 203 -4.07 -0.87 9.24
C GLY A 203 -3.64 -1.81 10.37
N ALA A 204 -3.15 -3.00 10.01
CA ALA A 204 -2.67 -4.01 10.97
C ALA A 204 -1.42 -3.59 11.77
N ILE A 205 -0.62 -2.67 11.22
CA ILE A 205 0.53 -2.09 11.94
C ILE A 205 0.02 -1.33 13.17
N GLY A 206 -1.08 -0.60 13.03
CA GLY A 206 -1.75 0.14 14.12
C GLY A 206 -1.03 1.45 14.47
N GLY A 207 -1.50 2.10 15.53
CA GLY A 207 -1.00 3.39 15.98
C GLY A 207 -2.08 4.48 15.95
N SER A 208 -1.72 5.71 16.34
CA SER A 208 -2.64 6.84 16.47
C SER A 208 -2.72 7.71 15.20
N GLY A 209 -1.79 7.57 14.28
CA GLY A 209 -1.76 8.33 13.03
C GLY A 209 -0.72 7.80 12.06
N SER A 210 -1.00 7.95 10.77
CA SER A 210 -0.07 7.59 9.72
C SER A 210 -0.21 8.49 8.50
N GLN A 211 0.85 8.56 7.70
CA GLN A 211 0.90 9.32 6.47
C GLN A 211 1.61 8.52 5.37
N GLU A 212 0.97 8.45 4.22
CA GLU A 212 1.51 7.82 3.02
C GLU A 212 2.12 8.84 2.07
N PHE A 213 3.16 8.42 1.37
CA PHE A 213 3.79 9.18 0.30
C PHE A 213 3.45 8.54 -1.03
N MET A 214 2.54 9.19 -1.75
CA MET A 214 1.93 8.71 -2.98
C MET A 214 2.58 9.34 -4.20
N VAL A 215 3.23 8.52 -5.02
CA VAL A 215 3.69 8.94 -6.35
C VAL A 215 2.48 8.97 -7.28
N LEU A 216 2.21 10.13 -7.88
CA LEU A 216 1.04 10.30 -8.74
C LEU A 216 1.26 9.62 -10.10
N ALA A 217 0.43 8.63 -10.43
CA ALA A 217 0.47 7.89 -11.70
C ALA A 217 -0.87 7.24 -12.00
N GLU A 218 -1.26 7.17 -13.27
CA GLU A 218 -2.53 6.55 -13.70
C GLU A 218 -2.64 5.07 -13.33
N ALA A 219 -1.50 4.37 -13.32
CA ALA A 219 -1.43 2.96 -12.91
C ALA A 219 -1.45 2.76 -11.38
N GLY A 220 -1.61 3.83 -10.58
CA GLY A 220 -1.73 3.75 -9.12
C GLY A 220 -2.92 2.89 -8.70
N GLU A 221 -2.73 2.09 -7.64
CA GLU A 221 -3.78 1.23 -7.10
C GLU A 221 -4.72 2.00 -6.17
N ASP A 222 -4.18 3.01 -5.46
CA ASP A 222 -4.92 3.75 -4.45
C ASP A 222 -5.50 5.05 -4.99
N GLU A 223 -6.68 5.39 -4.51
CA GLU A 223 -7.31 6.67 -4.80
C GLU A 223 -7.01 7.68 -3.70
N VAL A 224 -6.49 8.82 -4.11
CA VAL A 224 -6.17 9.95 -3.23
C VAL A 224 -7.15 11.07 -3.48
N LEU A 225 -7.81 11.53 -2.43
CA LEU A 225 -8.68 12.70 -2.44
C LEU A 225 -7.93 13.92 -1.90
N TYR A 226 -7.99 15.03 -2.60
CA TYR A 226 -7.24 16.24 -2.24
C TYR A 226 -7.96 17.52 -2.67
N THR A 227 -7.56 18.65 -2.07
CA THR A 227 -8.02 19.97 -2.46
C THR A 227 -6.97 20.72 -3.28
N GLU A 228 -7.41 21.64 -4.14
CA GLU A 228 -6.54 22.41 -5.03
C GLU A 228 -5.59 23.34 -4.24
N ASP A 229 -6.03 23.86 -3.10
CA ASP A 229 -5.19 24.67 -2.20
C ASP A 229 -4.08 23.88 -1.49
N GLY A 230 -4.06 22.55 -1.63
CA GLY A 230 -3.07 21.67 -1.02
C GLY A 230 -3.15 21.52 0.49
N GLN A 231 -4.20 22.05 1.14
CA GLN A 231 -4.38 21.96 2.59
C GLN A 231 -4.98 20.64 3.05
N TYR A 232 -5.55 19.86 2.14
CA TYR A 232 -6.10 18.55 2.44
C TYR A 232 -5.67 17.53 1.38
N ALA A 233 -5.17 16.40 1.83
CA ALA A 233 -4.96 15.21 1.01
C ALA A 233 -5.05 13.97 1.91
N ALA A 234 -5.84 12.97 1.49
CA ALA A 234 -6.01 11.72 2.22
C ALA A 234 -6.24 10.55 1.25
N ASN A 235 -5.78 9.35 1.64
CA ASN A 235 -6.23 8.12 0.99
C ASN A 235 -7.74 7.97 1.19
N VAL A 236 -8.45 7.47 0.18
CA VAL A 236 -9.92 7.29 0.22
C VAL A 236 -10.38 6.49 1.45
N GLU A 237 -9.55 5.57 1.93
CA GLU A 237 -9.82 4.77 3.14
C GLU A 237 -9.97 5.61 4.40
N LYS A 238 -9.27 6.74 4.48
CA LYS A 238 -9.28 7.69 5.61
C LYS A 238 -10.08 8.96 5.32
N ALA A 239 -10.20 9.34 4.07
CA ALA A 239 -10.71 10.62 3.65
C ALA A 239 -12.08 10.97 4.27
N VAL A 240 -12.19 12.21 4.72
CA VAL A 240 -13.43 12.81 5.24
C VAL A 240 -13.86 13.97 4.35
N SER A 241 -15.18 14.15 4.20
CA SER A 241 -15.74 15.21 3.37
C SER A 241 -17.15 15.55 3.81
N MET A 242 -17.66 16.67 3.34
CA MET A 242 -19.06 17.05 3.49
C MET A 242 -19.85 16.52 2.29
N PRO A 243 -20.90 15.71 2.51
CA PRO A 243 -21.72 15.20 1.42
C PRO A 243 -22.59 16.30 0.80
N ALA A 244 -23.19 16.01 -0.34
CA ALA A 244 -24.23 16.86 -0.93
C ALA A 244 -25.37 17.09 0.04
N ASP A 245 -26.05 18.24 -0.08
CA ASP A 245 -27.20 18.58 0.74
C ASP A 245 -28.37 17.62 0.46
N VAL A 246 -29.22 17.42 1.46
CA VAL A 246 -30.39 16.56 1.34
C VAL A 246 -31.51 17.32 0.65
N GLU A 247 -32.08 16.79 -0.41
CA GLU A 247 -33.27 17.33 -1.05
C GLU A 247 -34.50 17.08 -0.16
N PRO A 248 -35.49 17.98 -0.15
CA PRO A 248 -36.74 17.76 0.56
C PRO A 248 -37.46 16.50 0.09
N SER A 249 -37.94 15.66 1.03
CA SER A 249 -38.68 14.46 0.68
C SER A 249 -40.04 14.80 0.07
N PRO A 250 -40.45 14.15 -1.03
CA PRO A 250 -41.81 14.29 -1.56
C PRO A 250 -42.86 13.54 -0.73
N PHE A 251 -42.43 12.76 0.26
CA PHE A 251 -43.31 11.94 1.10
C PHE A 251 -43.47 12.59 2.48
N VAL A 252 -44.68 12.88 2.85
CA VAL A 252 -45.01 13.51 4.15
C VAL A 252 -45.78 12.57 5.08
N THR A 253 -46.25 11.43 4.56
CA THR A 253 -47.04 10.43 5.30
C THR A 253 -46.34 9.08 5.22
N PHE A 254 -46.25 8.39 6.35
CA PHE A 254 -45.73 7.02 6.41
C PHE A 254 -46.69 6.07 5.68
N GLU A 255 -46.15 5.35 4.70
CA GLU A 255 -46.92 4.42 3.87
C GLU A 255 -46.01 3.28 3.38
N LYS A 256 -46.54 2.05 3.44
CA LYS A 256 -45.89 0.88 2.78
C LYS A 256 -46.37 0.81 1.33
N ARG A 257 -45.44 0.73 0.39
CA ARG A 257 -45.70 0.68 -1.05
C ARG A 257 -45.16 -0.57 -1.69
N GLU A 258 -45.90 -1.11 -2.61
CA GLU A 258 -45.40 -2.19 -3.48
C GLU A 258 -44.42 -1.62 -4.50
N THR A 259 -43.23 -2.21 -4.56
CA THR A 259 -42.07 -1.76 -5.36
C THR A 259 -41.33 -2.97 -5.95
N PRO A 260 -41.98 -3.74 -6.83
CA PRO A 260 -41.39 -4.98 -7.35
C PRO A 260 -40.19 -4.69 -8.24
N GLY A 261 -39.12 -5.48 -8.08
CA GLY A 261 -37.90 -5.39 -8.90
C GLY A 261 -37.03 -4.18 -8.64
N THR A 262 -37.15 -3.56 -7.43
CA THR A 262 -36.42 -2.33 -7.05
C THR A 262 -35.35 -2.61 -5.97
N GLU A 263 -34.57 -3.66 -6.12
CA GLU A 263 -33.54 -4.09 -5.16
C GLU A 263 -32.35 -3.13 -5.05
N THR A 264 -32.21 -2.21 -6.02
CA THR A 264 -31.12 -1.22 -6.04
C THR A 264 -31.67 0.19 -5.84
N ILE A 265 -30.86 1.07 -5.28
CA ILE A 265 -31.24 2.48 -5.04
C ILE A 265 -31.69 3.17 -6.33
N ASP A 266 -30.96 2.98 -7.43
CA ASP A 266 -31.29 3.60 -8.73
C ASP A 266 -32.69 3.17 -9.23
N LYS A 267 -33.00 1.86 -9.17
CA LYS A 267 -34.31 1.34 -9.55
C LYS A 267 -35.41 1.88 -8.64
N LEU A 268 -35.16 1.89 -7.32
CA LEU A 268 -36.09 2.40 -6.31
C LEU A 268 -36.40 3.88 -6.53
N CYS A 269 -35.36 4.70 -6.63
CA CYS A 269 -35.48 6.14 -6.85
C CYS A 269 -36.22 6.49 -8.15
N LYS A 270 -35.92 5.75 -9.23
CA LYS A 270 -36.61 5.89 -10.51
C LYS A 270 -38.09 5.51 -10.41
N PHE A 271 -38.42 4.43 -9.68
CA PHE A 271 -39.77 3.95 -9.49
C PHE A 271 -40.59 4.92 -8.64
N LEU A 272 -40.05 5.36 -7.51
CA LEU A 272 -40.72 6.27 -6.56
C LEU A 272 -40.63 7.75 -6.93
N LYS A 273 -39.79 8.09 -7.92
CA LYS A 273 -39.46 9.48 -8.34
C LYS A 273 -38.93 10.33 -7.18
N CYS A 274 -37.95 9.80 -6.45
CA CYS A 274 -37.28 10.47 -5.34
C CYS A 274 -35.77 10.54 -5.54
N SER A 275 -35.11 11.41 -4.79
CA SER A 275 -33.65 11.50 -4.78
C SER A 275 -33.03 10.39 -3.93
N PRO A 276 -31.85 9.82 -4.31
CA PRO A 276 -31.10 8.92 -3.44
C PRO A 276 -30.77 9.52 -2.06
N THR A 277 -30.64 10.85 -1.96
CA THR A 277 -30.39 11.55 -0.69
C THR A 277 -31.52 11.41 0.32
N GLN A 278 -32.72 10.99 -0.12
CA GLN A 278 -33.91 10.80 0.69
C GLN A 278 -34.11 9.35 1.14
N VAL A 279 -33.19 8.47 0.79
CA VAL A 279 -33.26 7.04 1.09
C VAL A 279 -32.32 6.70 2.24
N VAL A 280 -32.77 5.86 3.17
CA VAL A 280 -31.92 5.14 4.11
C VAL A 280 -31.76 3.72 3.59
N LYS A 281 -30.57 3.38 3.07
CA LYS A 281 -30.23 2.01 2.68
C LYS A 281 -29.59 1.27 3.84
N ASN A 282 -29.87 -0.03 3.93
CA ASN A 282 -29.39 -0.89 4.99
C ASN A 282 -28.47 -1.94 4.38
N VAL A 283 -27.18 -1.91 4.75
CA VAL A 283 -26.15 -2.81 4.22
C VAL A 283 -25.74 -3.78 5.33
N LEU A 284 -25.79 -5.08 5.01
CA LEU A 284 -25.45 -6.12 5.95
C LEU A 284 -24.00 -6.57 5.75
N TYR A 285 -23.23 -6.60 6.85
CA TYR A 285 -21.89 -7.13 6.93
C TYR A 285 -21.83 -8.29 7.93
N GLN A 286 -20.84 -9.15 7.76
CA GLN A 286 -20.46 -10.17 8.72
C GLN A 286 -19.06 -9.87 9.22
N ALA A 287 -18.91 -9.66 10.52
CA ALA A 287 -17.63 -9.44 11.20
C ALA A 287 -17.26 -10.68 12.01
N VAL A 288 -16.02 -11.16 11.86
CA VAL A 288 -15.46 -12.27 12.65
C VAL A 288 -14.35 -11.71 13.53
N TYR A 289 -14.48 -11.83 14.83
CA TYR A 289 -13.51 -11.36 15.82
C TYR A 289 -12.45 -12.43 16.13
N ASP A 290 -11.31 -12.02 16.68
CA ASP A 290 -10.21 -12.90 17.10
C ASP A 290 -10.60 -13.87 18.24
N SER A 291 -11.69 -13.59 18.96
CA SER A 291 -12.34 -14.52 19.89
C SER A 291 -13.10 -15.66 19.20
N GLY A 292 -13.19 -15.67 17.87
CA GLY A 292 -14.00 -16.61 17.08
C GLY A 292 -15.49 -16.25 17.02
N ILE A 293 -15.92 -15.15 17.65
CA ILE A 293 -17.31 -14.71 17.64
C ILE A 293 -17.62 -14.04 16.29
N THR A 294 -18.70 -14.45 15.66
CA THR A 294 -19.26 -13.83 14.46
C THR A 294 -20.41 -12.91 14.82
N VAL A 295 -20.37 -11.68 14.31
CA VAL A 295 -21.41 -10.66 14.52
C VAL A 295 -21.93 -10.20 13.15
N LEU A 296 -23.24 -10.14 13.01
CA LEU A 296 -23.87 -9.52 11.86
C LEU A 296 -24.09 -8.02 12.13
N VAL A 297 -23.64 -7.19 11.21
CA VAL A 297 -23.63 -5.75 11.35
C VAL A 297 -24.51 -5.14 10.27
N LEU A 298 -25.64 -4.54 10.69
CA LEU A 298 -26.54 -3.82 9.81
C LEU A 298 -26.19 -2.32 9.87
N VAL A 299 -25.71 -1.76 8.77
CA VAL A 299 -25.34 -0.35 8.66
C VAL A 299 -26.42 0.40 7.89
N SER A 300 -27.12 1.32 8.57
CA SER A 300 -28.05 2.26 7.94
C SER A 300 -27.27 3.49 7.47
N ILE A 301 -27.29 3.76 6.17
CA ILE A 301 -26.56 4.87 5.55
C ILE A 301 -27.44 5.55 4.49
N ARG A 302 -27.17 6.80 4.15
CA ARG A 302 -27.88 7.53 3.11
C ARG A 302 -27.71 6.86 1.73
N GLY A 303 -28.75 6.83 0.93
CA GLY A 303 -28.85 6.04 -0.30
C GLY A 303 -27.83 6.38 -1.39
N ASP A 304 -27.40 7.66 -1.45
CA ASP A 304 -26.37 8.15 -2.39
C ASP A 304 -24.93 7.86 -1.95
N GLN A 305 -24.73 7.16 -0.83
CA GLN A 305 -23.39 6.99 -0.22
C GLN A 305 -23.05 5.53 -0.03
N ASP A 306 -21.76 5.21 -0.05
CA ASP A 306 -21.25 3.88 0.20
C ASP A 306 -20.49 3.77 1.53
N VAL A 307 -20.57 2.58 2.12
CA VAL A 307 -19.85 2.26 3.35
C VAL A 307 -18.38 2.00 3.02
N ASN A 308 -17.51 2.75 3.68
CA ASN A 308 -16.08 2.50 3.67
C ASN A 308 -15.77 1.34 4.64
N GLN A 309 -15.33 0.21 4.11
CA GLN A 309 -15.11 -0.99 4.92
C GLN A 309 -13.96 -0.84 5.92
N VAL A 310 -12.92 -0.06 5.59
CA VAL A 310 -11.80 0.21 6.51
C VAL A 310 -12.29 1.04 7.70
N LYS A 311 -13.07 2.09 7.47
CA LYS A 311 -13.67 2.86 8.55
C LYS A 311 -14.63 2.01 9.40
N LEU A 312 -15.42 1.16 8.76
CA LEU A 312 -16.33 0.25 9.47
C LEU A 312 -15.55 -0.76 10.33
N LEU A 313 -14.47 -1.35 9.80
CA LEU A 313 -13.57 -2.26 10.51
C LEU A 313 -13.00 -1.57 11.77
N ASN A 314 -12.54 -0.33 11.62
CA ASN A 314 -12.00 0.45 12.73
C ASN A 314 -13.06 0.74 13.81
N GLU A 315 -14.28 1.08 13.43
CA GLU A 315 -15.38 1.26 14.39
C GLU A 315 -15.74 -0.06 15.10
N LEU A 316 -15.79 -1.17 14.39
CA LEU A 316 -16.05 -2.49 14.96
C LEU A 316 -14.92 -2.96 15.90
N THR A 317 -13.68 -2.64 15.58
CA THR A 317 -12.51 -2.94 16.43
C THR A 317 -12.60 -2.19 17.76
N LYS A 318 -13.09 -0.94 17.80
CA LYS A 318 -13.36 -0.22 19.06
C LYS A 318 -14.39 -0.93 19.94
N LEU A 319 -15.31 -1.67 19.34
CA LEU A 319 -16.35 -2.43 20.02
C LEU A 319 -15.93 -3.86 20.39
N ALA A 320 -14.71 -4.29 20.04
CA ALA A 320 -14.23 -5.67 20.20
C ALA A 320 -14.30 -6.17 21.65
N GLY A 321 -14.09 -5.28 22.64
CA GLY A 321 -14.21 -5.62 24.06
C GLY A 321 -15.60 -6.18 24.44
N ASN A 322 -16.67 -5.78 23.76
CA ASN A 322 -18.03 -6.30 23.98
C ASN A 322 -18.18 -7.77 23.55
N TYR A 323 -17.24 -8.27 22.76
CA TYR A 323 -17.20 -9.61 22.20
C TYR A 323 -16.01 -10.43 22.73
N GLN A 324 -15.42 -10.01 23.86
CA GLN A 324 -14.24 -10.64 24.47
C GLN A 324 -13.06 -10.77 23.48
N ALA A 325 -12.95 -9.80 22.60
CA ALA A 325 -11.99 -9.77 21.51
C ALA A 325 -11.11 -8.51 21.60
N LYS A 326 -10.02 -8.51 20.84
CA LYS A 326 -9.13 -7.36 20.70
C LYS A 326 -9.29 -6.69 19.33
N THR A 327 -9.62 -7.49 18.31
CA THR A 327 -9.72 -7.00 16.92
C THR A 327 -10.72 -7.81 16.09
N VAL A 328 -11.11 -7.26 14.95
CA VAL A 328 -11.87 -7.95 13.91
C VAL A 328 -10.89 -8.59 12.94
N LEU A 329 -11.01 -9.90 12.70
CA LEU A 329 -10.17 -10.61 11.74
C LEU A 329 -10.69 -10.49 10.30
N PHE A 330 -12.01 -10.60 10.13
CA PHE A 330 -12.65 -10.55 8.81
C PHE A 330 -13.90 -9.68 8.85
N LEU A 331 -14.05 -8.86 7.81
CA LEU A 331 -15.26 -8.08 7.55
C LEU A 331 -15.66 -8.32 6.09
N THR A 332 -16.81 -8.93 5.86
CA THR A 332 -17.30 -9.28 4.52
C THR A 332 -18.78 -8.96 4.36
N VAL A 333 -19.20 -8.72 3.12
CA VAL A 333 -20.63 -8.77 2.78
C VAL A 333 -20.96 -10.26 2.56
N PRO A 334 -21.87 -10.84 3.37
CA PRO A 334 -22.15 -12.27 3.31
C PRO A 334 -22.82 -12.64 1.97
N ASP A 335 -22.19 -13.52 1.21
CA ASP A 335 -22.77 -14.10 0.01
C ASP A 335 -23.89 -15.10 0.31
N ALA A 336 -24.55 -15.61 -0.71
CA ALA A 336 -25.68 -16.53 -0.56
C ALA A 336 -25.27 -17.86 0.15
N GLU A 337 -24.00 -18.29 0.04
CA GLU A 337 -23.50 -19.48 0.70
C GLU A 337 -23.26 -19.22 2.20
N ALA A 338 -22.61 -18.10 2.52
CA ALA A 338 -22.42 -17.66 3.90
C ALA A 338 -23.78 -17.47 4.62
N GLN A 339 -24.74 -16.83 3.95
CA GLN A 339 -26.09 -16.63 4.51
C GLN A 339 -26.79 -17.96 4.83
N ARG A 340 -26.68 -19.00 3.99
CA ARG A 340 -27.27 -20.32 4.26
C ARG A 340 -26.77 -20.97 5.53
N LYS A 341 -25.57 -20.62 5.99
CA LYS A 341 -24.95 -21.22 7.18
C LYS A 341 -25.54 -20.68 8.48
N TRP A 342 -26.05 -19.45 8.49
CA TRP A 342 -26.51 -18.80 9.72
C TRP A 342 -27.92 -18.21 9.62
N ALA A 343 -28.50 -18.02 8.42
CA ALA A 343 -29.83 -17.48 8.29
C ALA A 343 -30.91 -18.52 8.62
N ALA A 344 -31.80 -18.19 9.54
CA ALA A 344 -32.97 -18.99 9.86
C ALA A 344 -34.05 -18.91 8.77
N LYS A 345 -34.08 -17.82 8.03
CA LYS A 345 -34.99 -17.54 6.92
C LYS A 345 -34.32 -16.66 5.88
N SER A 346 -34.82 -16.63 4.66
CA SER A 346 -34.26 -15.81 3.57
C SER A 346 -34.29 -14.33 3.93
N LEU A 347 -33.17 -13.65 3.75
CA LEU A 347 -33.07 -12.19 3.93
C LEU A 347 -33.77 -11.46 2.79
N PRO A 348 -34.52 -10.39 3.08
CA PRO A 348 -35.13 -9.53 2.06
C PRO A 348 -34.09 -8.56 1.48
N LEU A 349 -33.08 -9.09 0.79
CA LEU A 349 -32.01 -8.30 0.21
C LEU A 349 -32.57 -7.25 -0.75
N GLY A 350 -32.10 -6.00 -0.62
CA GLY A 350 -32.63 -4.84 -1.34
C GLY A 350 -33.89 -4.24 -0.71
N TYR A 351 -34.51 -4.92 0.27
CA TYR A 351 -35.75 -4.47 0.96
C TYR A 351 -35.61 -4.47 2.48
N MET A 352 -34.40 -4.55 3.02
CA MET A 352 -34.13 -4.51 4.45
C MET A 352 -34.43 -3.13 5.04
N ALA A 353 -35.07 -3.11 6.21
CA ALA A 353 -35.30 -1.93 7.03
C ALA A 353 -34.29 -1.85 8.19
N PRO A 354 -34.13 -0.69 8.85
CA PRO A 354 -33.20 -0.53 9.98
C PRO A 354 -33.52 -1.43 11.19
N ASP A 355 -34.74 -1.86 11.33
CA ASP A 355 -35.27 -2.70 12.41
C ASP A 355 -35.36 -4.19 12.06
N LEU A 356 -34.59 -4.63 11.04
CA LEU A 356 -34.55 -6.05 10.64
C LEU A 356 -34.43 -6.95 11.88
N ALA A 357 -35.40 -7.86 12.06
CA ALA A 357 -35.52 -8.63 13.29
C ALA A 357 -34.38 -9.62 13.51
N ASP A 358 -34.04 -9.90 14.77
CA ASP A 358 -32.98 -10.85 15.12
C ASP A 358 -33.34 -12.31 14.77
N ASP A 359 -34.64 -12.60 14.52
CA ASP A 359 -35.13 -13.93 14.15
C ASP A 359 -34.70 -14.37 12.72
N TYR A 360 -34.06 -13.50 11.95
CA TYR A 360 -33.38 -13.88 10.72
C TYR A 360 -32.08 -14.68 10.95
N ILE A 361 -31.58 -14.71 12.20
CA ILE A 361 -30.39 -15.47 12.58
C ILE A 361 -30.79 -16.76 13.28
N ALA A 362 -30.21 -17.88 12.86
CA ALA A 362 -30.35 -19.16 13.55
C ALA A 362 -29.70 -19.09 14.94
N SER A 363 -30.33 -19.71 15.94
CA SER A 363 -29.90 -19.68 17.35
C SER A 363 -28.50 -20.29 17.60
N ASN A 364 -27.94 -21.07 16.64
CA ASN A 364 -26.60 -21.62 16.65
C ASN A 364 -26.06 -21.69 15.21
N PRO A 365 -25.50 -20.61 14.67
CA PRO A 365 -24.82 -20.71 13.38
C PRO A 365 -23.59 -21.61 13.50
N PRO A 366 -23.36 -22.55 12.55
CA PRO A 366 -22.13 -23.33 12.52
C PRO A 366 -20.93 -22.39 12.34
N GLN A 367 -19.88 -22.59 13.13
CA GLN A 367 -18.62 -21.89 12.93
C GLN A 367 -18.07 -22.23 11.53
N PRO A 368 -17.55 -21.25 10.76
CA PRO A 368 -16.89 -21.56 9.51
C PRO A 368 -15.71 -22.48 9.78
N PRO A 369 -15.51 -23.54 8.96
CA PRO A 369 -14.35 -24.38 9.09
C PRO A 369 -13.11 -23.53 8.81
N LEU A 370 -12.11 -23.59 9.68
CA LEU A 370 -10.76 -23.11 9.42
C LEU A 370 -10.28 -23.86 8.15
N THR A 371 -10.27 -23.18 7.02
CA THR A 371 -9.81 -23.77 5.76
C THR A 371 -8.31 -23.99 5.86
N LYS A 372 -7.92 -25.23 6.18
CA LYS A 372 -6.59 -25.73 5.84
C LYS A 372 -6.52 -25.73 4.31
N GLY A 373 -5.60 -24.96 3.74
CA GLY A 373 -5.22 -25.11 2.34
C GLY A 373 -4.70 -26.54 2.14
N GLY A 374 -5.51 -27.39 1.55
CA GLY A 374 -5.16 -28.76 1.22
C GLY A 374 -5.19 -28.92 -0.27
N GLN A 375 -4.03 -29.21 -0.85
CA GLN A 375 -3.93 -29.87 -2.14
C GLN A 375 -4.53 -31.27 -2.03
N GLU A 376 -5.41 -31.63 -2.95
CA GLU A 376 -5.76 -33.02 -3.24
C GLU A 376 -4.57 -33.65 -3.97
N ASP A 377 -3.80 -34.47 -3.28
CA ASP A 377 -2.92 -35.46 -3.89
C ASP A 377 -3.54 -36.85 -3.75
N SER A 378 -3.90 -37.38 -4.91
CA SER A 378 -4.33 -38.75 -5.11
C SER A 378 -3.13 -39.69 -5.03
N ASN A 379 -3.03 -40.49 -3.95
CA ASN A 379 -2.37 -41.82 -3.97
C ASN A 379 -2.90 -42.76 -2.90
N PRO A 380 -2.98 -44.06 -3.15
CA PRO A 380 -3.75 -45.02 -2.37
C PRO A 380 -3.01 -45.52 -1.10
N PRO A 381 -3.72 -46.19 -0.19
CA PRO A 381 -3.27 -46.40 1.18
C PRO A 381 -2.28 -47.57 1.32
N LEU A 382 -1.21 -47.32 2.08
CA LEU A 382 -0.42 -48.41 2.68
C LEU A 382 -0.83 -48.56 4.13
N THR A 383 -1.35 -49.72 4.42
CA THR A 383 -1.63 -50.26 5.77
C THR A 383 -0.35 -50.38 6.57
N ASN A 384 -0.31 -49.86 7.80
CA ASN A 384 0.31 -50.58 8.93
C ASN A 384 -0.21 -50.08 10.28
N GLU A 385 -0.48 -51.08 11.11
CA GLU A 385 -1.07 -50.97 12.43
C GLU A 385 -0.12 -50.38 13.49
N GLY A 386 -0.71 -49.66 14.41
CA GLY A 386 -0.30 -49.64 15.82
C GLY A 386 0.64 -48.55 16.25
N GLN A 387 0.10 -47.44 16.76
CA GLN A 387 0.54 -46.88 18.06
C GLN A 387 -0.49 -45.89 18.61
N LYS A 388 -0.70 -46.01 19.92
CA LYS A 388 -1.79 -45.40 20.68
C LYS A 388 -1.67 -43.90 20.81
N ASP A 389 -2.83 -43.24 20.66
CA ASP A 389 -3.10 -41.85 20.99
C ASP A 389 -2.74 -41.48 22.43
N SER A 390 -2.04 -40.35 22.58
CA SER A 390 -2.04 -39.57 23.81
C SER A 390 -2.06 -38.09 23.49
N ASN A 391 -3.21 -37.61 23.04
CA ASN A 391 -3.51 -36.18 23.09
C ASN A 391 -4.27 -35.89 24.39
N PRO A 392 -3.88 -34.87 25.18
CA PRO A 392 -4.67 -34.48 26.35
C PRO A 392 -6.01 -33.84 25.89
N PRO A 393 -7.11 -34.06 26.63
CA PRO A 393 -8.40 -33.54 26.25
C PRO A 393 -8.42 -32.01 26.35
N LEU A 394 -8.86 -31.36 25.29
CA LEU A 394 -9.27 -29.96 25.31
C LEU A 394 -10.33 -29.77 26.39
N THR A 395 -10.00 -29.02 27.41
CA THR A 395 -10.94 -28.61 28.46
C THR A 395 -12.13 -27.90 27.85
N LYS A 396 -13.31 -28.43 28.04
CA LYS A 396 -14.58 -27.80 27.72
C LYS A 396 -14.69 -26.48 28.49
N GLY A 397 -14.44 -25.38 27.82
CA GLY A 397 -14.81 -24.05 28.26
C GLY A 397 -16.33 -23.94 28.27
N GLY A 398 -16.86 -23.36 29.34
CA GLY A 398 -18.26 -23.32 29.68
C GLY A 398 -19.17 -22.73 28.59
N GLN A 399 -20.30 -23.41 28.45
CA GLN A 399 -21.44 -22.95 27.65
C GLN A 399 -22.04 -21.68 28.26
N GLY A 400 -21.93 -20.59 27.52
CA GLY A 400 -22.74 -19.40 27.64
C GLY A 400 -22.93 -18.88 26.23
N GLY A 401 -23.70 -19.61 25.42
CA GLY A 401 -24.00 -19.22 24.03
C GLY A 401 -24.79 -17.90 23.98
N VAL A 402 -24.12 -16.80 23.78
CA VAL A 402 -24.79 -15.57 23.34
C VAL A 402 -25.17 -15.79 21.88
N SER A 403 -26.46 -15.94 21.61
CA SER A 403 -26.97 -15.95 20.23
C SER A 403 -26.45 -14.72 19.49
N PRO A 404 -25.90 -14.87 18.28
CA PRO A 404 -25.44 -13.74 17.50
C PRO A 404 -26.60 -12.79 17.30
N LYS A 405 -26.46 -11.56 17.77
CA LYS A 405 -27.42 -10.48 17.60
C LYS A 405 -26.96 -9.60 16.46
N PHE A 406 -27.91 -8.94 15.80
CA PHE A 406 -27.56 -7.85 14.90
C PHE A 406 -26.99 -6.69 15.71
N LEU A 407 -25.76 -6.27 15.35
CA LEU A 407 -25.26 -4.95 15.70
C LEU A 407 -25.80 -3.96 14.68
N ARG A 408 -26.63 -3.02 15.13
CA ARG A 408 -27.21 -1.99 14.26
C ARG A 408 -26.43 -0.70 14.44
N LEU A 409 -25.94 -0.16 13.32
CA LEU A 409 -25.19 1.08 13.24
C LEU A 409 -25.92 2.04 12.30
N VAL A 410 -25.80 3.33 12.57
CA VAL A 410 -26.27 4.37 11.66
C VAL A 410 -25.12 5.32 11.32
N ASP A 411 -24.93 5.59 10.04
CA ASP A 411 -23.99 6.61 9.61
C ASP A 411 -24.53 8.01 9.92
N ARG A 412 -23.63 8.92 10.33
CA ARG A 412 -23.96 10.31 10.70
C ARG A 412 -24.83 11.02 9.66
N THR A 413 -24.66 10.71 8.39
CA THR A 413 -25.38 11.33 7.28
C THR A 413 -26.84 10.89 7.16
N ALA A 414 -27.22 9.80 7.81
CA ALA A 414 -28.59 9.29 7.83
C ALA A 414 -29.37 9.68 9.10
N VAL A 415 -28.69 10.16 10.16
CA VAL A 415 -29.31 10.44 11.47
C VAL A 415 -30.40 11.51 11.39
N ASP A 416 -30.16 12.58 10.64
CA ASP A 416 -31.07 13.75 10.57
C ASP A 416 -32.10 13.66 9.43
N LEU A 417 -32.13 12.52 8.70
CA LEU A 417 -33.09 12.34 7.61
C LEU A 417 -34.53 12.27 8.16
N LYS A 418 -35.42 12.99 7.50
CA LYS A 418 -36.88 13.04 7.80
C LYS A 418 -37.67 12.62 6.59
N ASN A 419 -38.79 11.95 6.84
CA ASN A 419 -39.70 11.46 5.80
C ASN A 419 -38.96 10.62 4.74
N PHE A 420 -38.00 9.80 5.19
CA PHE A 420 -37.12 9.02 4.31
C PHE A 420 -37.82 7.79 3.73
N VAL A 421 -37.22 7.25 2.70
CA VAL A 421 -37.60 5.96 2.09
C VAL A 421 -36.66 4.89 2.61
N THR A 422 -37.17 3.70 2.95
CA THR A 422 -36.32 2.56 3.33
C THR A 422 -37.03 1.23 2.99
N GLY A 423 -36.35 0.09 3.22
CA GLY A 423 -37.00 -1.21 3.09
C GLY A 423 -38.13 -1.44 4.06
N SER A 424 -38.90 -2.47 3.89
CA SER A 424 -39.99 -2.89 4.77
C SER A 424 -39.78 -4.25 5.43
N ASN A 425 -38.60 -4.85 5.29
CA ASN A 425 -38.26 -6.22 5.65
C ASN A 425 -39.12 -7.28 4.91
N GLU A 426 -39.73 -6.89 3.79
CA GLU A 426 -40.52 -7.77 2.94
C GLU A 426 -40.13 -7.54 1.47
N SER A 427 -39.81 -8.64 0.78
CA SER A 427 -39.42 -8.57 -0.64
C SER A 427 -40.53 -7.97 -1.51
N GLY A 428 -40.16 -7.02 -2.36
CA GLY A 428 -41.10 -6.29 -3.23
C GLY A 428 -41.77 -5.09 -2.58
N TYR A 429 -41.43 -4.73 -1.32
CA TYR A 429 -42.04 -3.59 -0.63
C TYR A 429 -40.98 -2.67 0.00
N HIS A 430 -41.27 -1.38 -0.10
CA HIS A 430 -40.56 -0.31 0.65
C HIS A 430 -41.55 0.52 1.44
N VAL A 431 -41.05 1.30 2.40
CA VAL A 431 -41.83 2.32 3.11
C VAL A 431 -41.33 3.71 2.72
N VAL A 432 -42.25 4.67 2.66
CA VAL A 432 -41.99 6.08 2.38
C VAL A 432 -42.47 6.93 3.56
N GLY A 433 -41.91 8.12 3.73
CA GLY A 433 -42.33 9.03 4.78
C GLY A 433 -41.95 8.59 6.20
N ALA A 434 -40.94 7.75 6.33
CA ALA A 434 -40.49 7.22 7.60
C ALA A 434 -39.61 8.23 8.37
N ASN A 435 -39.65 8.17 9.69
CA ASN A 435 -38.84 9.02 10.57
C ASN A 435 -38.19 8.17 11.68
N TRP A 436 -37.02 8.59 12.13
CA TRP A 436 -36.40 8.01 13.30
C TRP A 436 -37.22 8.30 14.56
N ASP A 437 -37.15 7.36 15.52
CA ASP A 437 -37.82 7.37 16.83
C ASP A 437 -39.35 7.50 16.75
N LYS A 438 -39.91 7.35 15.55
CA LYS A 438 -41.34 7.28 15.33
C LYS A 438 -41.74 5.97 14.65
N GLU A 439 -41.33 5.73 13.41
CA GLU A 439 -41.60 4.49 12.68
C GLU A 439 -40.45 3.48 12.86
N PHE A 440 -39.22 3.96 12.97
CA PHE A 440 -38.02 3.12 13.20
C PHE A 440 -37.19 3.65 14.36
N PRO A 441 -36.71 2.79 15.27
CA PRO A 441 -35.80 3.23 16.31
C PRO A 441 -34.47 3.68 15.71
N LEU A 442 -33.94 4.83 16.14
CA LEU A 442 -32.61 5.25 15.77
C LEU A 442 -31.59 4.31 16.42
N PRO A 443 -30.67 3.68 15.65
CA PRO A 443 -29.60 2.86 16.25
C PRO A 443 -28.78 3.64 17.27
N ALA A 444 -28.51 3.04 18.43
CA ALA A 444 -27.81 3.70 19.54
C ALA A 444 -26.35 4.07 19.19
N THR A 445 -25.75 3.37 18.22
CA THR A 445 -24.35 3.60 17.81
C THR A 445 -24.32 4.35 16.48
N VAL A 446 -23.90 5.62 16.56
CA VAL A 446 -23.71 6.51 15.42
C VAL A 446 -22.24 6.43 14.99
N VAL A 447 -22.00 6.17 13.71
CA VAL A 447 -20.66 6.00 13.14
C VAL A 447 -20.42 6.96 11.97
N GLY A 448 -19.17 7.19 11.62
CA GLY A 448 -18.78 7.95 10.43
C GLY A 448 -18.08 7.02 9.41
N VAL A 449 -18.87 6.21 8.72
CA VAL A 449 -18.33 5.15 7.84
C VAL A 449 -18.54 5.40 6.36
N ARG A 450 -19.01 6.59 6.01
CA ARG A 450 -19.21 7.00 4.63
C ARG A 450 -17.87 7.06 3.86
N THR A 451 -17.87 6.60 2.60
CA THR A 451 -16.78 6.83 1.65
C THR A 451 -16.85 8.26 1.11
N ALA A 452 -15.79 9.03 1.25
CA ALA A 452 -15.65 10.32 0.60
C ALA A 452 -15.37 10.12 -0.90
N VAL A 453 -15.89 11.01 -1.74
CA VAL A 453 -15.72 10.92 -3.20
C VAL A 453 -15.30 12.27 -3.80
N ALA A 454 -14.71 12.23 -5.00
CA ALA A 454 -14.43 13.44 -5.76
C ALA A 454 -15.75 14.22 -6.02
N GLY A 455 -15.69 15.56 -5.91
CA GLY A 455 -16.84 16.44 -5.99
C GLY A 455 -17.52 16.73 -4.65
N ASP A 456 -17.24 15.97 -3.58
CA ASP A 456 -17.66 16.33 -2.23
C ASP A 456 -16.99 17.63 -1.77
N ARG A 457 -17.67 18.37 -0.92
CA ARG A 457 -17.11 19.60 -0.31
C ARG A 457 -16.05 19.25 0.74
N ALA A 458 -14.97 20.01 0.78
CA ALA A 458 -13.93 19.83 1.78
C ALA A 458 -14.38 20.31 3.16
N VAL A 459 -14.02 19.56 4.23
CA VAL A 459 -14.42 19.89 5.60
C VAL A 459 -13.76 21.19 6.09
N HIS A 460 -12.49 21.42 5.73
CA HIS A 460 -11.74 22.62 6.16
C HIS A 460 -12.17 23.89 5.43
N ASN A 461 -12.67 23.76 4.19
CA ASN A 461 -13.17 24.85 3.37
C ASN A 461 -14.28 24.36 2.44
N PRO A 462 -15.58 24.56 2.81
CA PRO A 462 -16.72 24.06 2.03
C PRO A 462 -16.88 24.69 0.64
N GLU A 463 -16.15 25.75 0.32
CA GLU A 463 -16.13 26.34 -1.02
C GLU A 463 -15.26 25.54 -2.01
N GLN A 464 -14.37 24.69 -1.47
CA GLN A 464 -13.56 23.78 -2.27
C GLN A 464 -14.20 22.40 -2.34
N THR A 465 -14.03 21.76 -3.48
CA THR A 465 -14.41 20.37 -3.71
C THR A 465 -13.19 19.47 -3.76
N LEU A 466 -13.36 18.22 -3.34
CA LEU A 466 -12.33 17.20 -3.43
C LEU A 466 -12.11 16.80 -4.89
N GLN A 467 -10.85 16.74 -5.27
CA GLN A 467 -10.38 16.14 -6.51
C GLN A 467 -9.83 14.75 -6.22
N SER A 468 -9.74 13.90 -7.24
CA SER A 468 -9.22 12.55 -7.14
C SER A 468 -8.01 12.38 -8.06
N ALA A 469 -7.01 11.62 -7.59
CA ALA A 469 -5.91 11.14 -8.40
C ALA A 469 -5.55 9.71 -8.00
N ARG A 470 -4.96 8.96 -8.95
CA ARG A 470 -4.37 7.66 -8.65
C ARG A 470 -2.96 7.83 -8.11
N GLY A 471 -2.62 7.06 -7.08
CA GLY A 471 -1.34 7.09 -6.41
C GLY A 471 -0.72 5.70 -6.25
N ILE A 472 0.61 5.66 -6.27
CA ILE A 472 1.42 4.50 -5.91
C ILE A 472 2.04 4.79 -4.56
N GLU A 473 1.68 4.05 -3.53
CA GLU A 473 2.27 4.16 -2.20
C GLU A 473 3.74 3.70 -2.23
N VAL A 474 4.67 4.63 -2.07
CA VAL A 474 6.11 4.33 -2.05
C VAL A 474 6.72 4.43 -0.66
N GLY A 475 6.07 5.13 0.24
CA GLY A 475 6.50 5.29 1.62
C GLY A 475 5.33 5.49 2.57
N HIS A 476 5.49 5.02 3.82
CA HIS A 476 4.50 5.14 4.86
C HIS A 476 5.19 5.37 6.22
N ILE A 477 4.70 6.32 6.99
CA ILE A 477 5.21 6.65 8.32
C ILE A 477 4.10 6.53 9.36
N PHE A 478 4.43 5.98 10.54
CA PHE A 478 3.46 5.64 11.58
C PHE A 478 3.87 6.15 12.95
N GLN A 479 2.89 6.59 13.74
CA GLN A 479 3.00 6.79 15.19
C GLN A 479 2.39 5.57 15.90
N LEU A 480 3.23 4.59 16.27
CA LEU A 480 2.80 3.31 16.82
C LEU A 480 2.34 3.40 18.29
N GLY A 481 2.76 4.45 19.01
CA GLY A 481 2.54 4.57 20.46
C GLY A 481 3.26 3.45 21.21
N THR A 482 2.57 2.85 22.18
CA THR A 482 3.11 1.77 23.03
C THR A 482 2.67 0.36 22.60
N LYS A 483 2.06 0.21 21.43
CA LYS A 483 1.45 -1.07 20.99
C LYS A 483 2.41 -2.25 21.13
N TYR A 484 3.62 -2.13 20.57
CA TYR A 484 4.61 -3.21 20.59
C TYR A 484 5.36 -3.29 21.91
N SER A 485 5.80 -2.14 22.43
CA SER A 485 6.56 -2.09 23.67
C SER A 485 5.80 -2.65 24.86
N GLN A 486 4.50 -2.34 25.00
CA GLN A 486 3.64 -2.91 26.03
C GLN A 486 3.42 -4.41 25.85
N ALA A 487 3.08 -4.85 24.64
CA ALA A 487 2.82 -6.26 24.35
C ALA A 487 4.05 -7.15 24.61
N MET A 488 5.24 -6.65 24.30
CA MET A 488 6.51 -7.37 24.42
C MET A 488 7.24 -7.09 25.75
N GLY A 489 6.66 -6.28 26.66
CA GLY A 489 7.28 -5.90 27.93
C GLY A 489 8.62 -5.14 27.75
N ALA A 490 8.70 -4.31 26.71
CA ALA A 490 9.89 -3.49 26.41
C ALA A 490 9.77 -2.15 27.13
N THR A 491 10.59 -1.95 28.18
CA THR A 491 10.56 -0.79 29.08
C THR A 491 11.93 -0.16 29.24
N TYR A 492 11.94 1.08 29.71
CA TYR A 492 13.11 1.82 30.17
C TYR A 492 12.83 2.45 31.53
N THR A 493 13.86 2.68 32.34
CA THR A 493 13.74 3.41 33.61
C THR A 493 13.65 4.92 33.34
N SER A 494 12.56 5.53 33.77
CA SER A 494 12.32 6.99 33.68
C SER A 494 13.22 7.79 34.58
N GLU A 495 13.16 9.13 34.49
CA GLU A 495 13.89 10.04 35.41
C GLU A 495 13.42 9.88 36.86
N GLN A 496 12.18 9.48 37.09
CA GLN A 496 11.59 9.23 38.41
C GLN A 496 11.90 7.83 38.94
N GLY A 497 12.57 6.98 38.15
CA GLY A 497 12.92 5.61 38.53
C GLY A 497 11.80 4.58 38.25
N GLU A 498 10.79 4.95 37.45
CA GLU A 498 9.67 4.09 37.07
C GLU A 498 9.97 3.36 35.77
N GLU A 499 9.47 2.13 35.64
CA GLU A 499 9.52 1.36 34.41
C GLU A 499 8.40 1.82 33.47
N MET A 500 8.79 2.38 32.32
CA MET A 500 7.88 2.94 31.33
C MET A 500 8.05 2.24 29.97
N PRO A 501 6.95 1.91 29.24
CA PRO A 501 7.06 1.38 27.89
C PRO A 501 7.55 2.47 26.93
N PHE A 502 8.32 2.07 25.92
CA PHE A 502 8.73 3.01 24.85
C PHE A 502 7.53 3.48 24.03
N LEU A 503 7.51 4.76 23.70
CA LEU A 503 6.70 5.25 22.57
C LEU A 503 7.47 5.03 21.28
N MET A 504 6.83 4.43 20.29
CA MET A 504 7.49 3.96 19.07
C MET A 504 6.93 4.64 17.82
N GLY A 505 7.80 4.88 16.84
CA GLY A 505 7.45 5.21 15.46
C GLY A 505 8.02 4.17 14.50
N CYS A 506 7.36 4.00 13.34
CA CYS A 506 7.81 3.12 12.25
C CYS A 506 7.75 3.88 10.92
N TYR A 507 8.76 3.70 10.06
CA TYR A 507 8.95 4.51 8.86
C TYR A 507 9.45 3.64 7.70
N GLY A 508 8.57 3.29 6.76
CA GLY A 508 8.86 2.41 5.62
C GLY A 508 8.97 3.12 4.27
N VAL A 509 9.94 2.76 3.43
CA VAL A 509 10.03 3.15 2.01
C VAL A 509 10.35 1.92 1.17
N GLY A 510 9.49 1.64 0.18
CA GLY A 510 9.73 0.60 -0.81
C GLY A 510 10.76 1.04 -1.86
N VAL A 511 12.04 0.75 -1.65
CA VAL A 511 13.14 1.18 -2.54
C VAL A 511 12.96 0.67 -3.97
N SER A 512 12.61 -0.61 -4.14
CA SER A 512 12.35 -1.19 -5.45
C SER A 512 11.09 -0.65 -6.10
N ARG A 513 10.03 -0.40 -5.32
CA ARG A 513 8.78 0.23 -5.78
C ARG A 513 9.01 1.68 -6.21
N LEU A 514 9.79 2.46 -5.45
CA LEU A 514 10.17 3.83 -5.78
C LEU A 514 10.90 3.90 -7.13
N ALA A 515 11.84 3.01 -7.37
CA ALA A 515 12.57 2.95 -8.64
C ALA A 515 11.64 2.64 -9.83
N GLN A 516 10.69 1.72 -9.70
CA GLN A 516 9.71 1.46 -10.76
C GLN A 516 8.72 2.63 -10.91
N SER A 517 8.32 3.30 -9.82
CA SER A 517 7.43 4.46 -9.87
C SER A 517 8.05 5.62 -10.66
N ALA A 518 9.37 5.78 -10.62
CA ALA A 518 10.06 6.76 -11.45
C ALA A 518 9.89 6.46 -12.95
N VAL A 519 9.92 5.19 -13.33
CA VAL A 519 9.63 4.78 -14.72
C VAL A 519 8.16 4.99 -15.07
N GLU A 520 7.23 4.72 -14.14
CA GLU A 520 5.80 4.91 -14.39
C GLU A 520 5.41 6.37 -14.58
N GLN A 521 6.13 7.30 -13.94
CA GLN A 521 5.94 8.75 -14.16
C GLN A 521 6.66 9.30 -15.37
N SER A 522 7.74 8.66 -15.83
CA SER A 522 8.66 9.25 -16.79
C SER A 522 9.06 8.25 -17.87
N TYR A 523 8.24 8.14 -18.90
CA TYR A 523 8.49 7.33 -20.10
C TYR A 523 7.83 7.98 -21.32
N ASP A 524 8.21 7.52 -22.51
CA ASP A 524 7.55 7.83 -23.76
C ASP A 524 7.44 6.58 -24.65
N LYS A 525 7.03 6.75 -25.91
CA LYS A 525 6.91 5.67 -26.90
C LYS A 525 8.24 4.97 -27.21
N ASP A 526 9.37 5.63 -27.00
CA ASP A 526 10.69 5.13 -27.32
C ASP A 526 11.35 4.40 -26.14
N GLY A 527 10.92 4.67 -24.89
CA GLY A 527 11.43 3.95 -23.70
C GLY A 527 11.36 4.76 -22.41
N ILE A 528 12.22 4.40 -21.48
CA ILE A 528 12.32 5.01 -20.15
C ILE A 528 12.95 6.42 -20.25
N ILE A 529 12.53 7.31 -19.34
CA ILE A 529 13.17 8.61 -19.13
C ILE A 529 13.60 8.68 -17.65
N TRP A 530 14.81 8.23 -17.36
CA TRP A 530 15.29 8.26 -15.98
C TRP A 530 15.56 9.67 -15.48
N PRO A 531 15.09 10.04 -14.26
CA PRO A 531 15.63 11.19 -13.54
C PRO A 531 17.14 11.07 -13.39
N VAL A 532 17.88 12.15 -13.65
CA VAL A 532 19.36 12.13 -13.72
C VAL A 532 20.00 11.59 -12.43
N ALA A 533 19.43 11.93 -11.27
CA ALA A 533 19.95 11.52 -9.96
C ALA A 533 19.96 10.01 -9.72
N ILE A 534 19.00 9.27 -10.31
CA ILE A 534 18.85 7.82 -10.11
C ILE A 534 19.14 7.00 -11.37
N ALA A 535 19.41 7.64 -12.49
CA ALA A 535 19.76 6.98 -13.75
C ALA A 535 20.95 6.02 -13.57
N PRO A 536 20.95 4.82 -14.21
CA PRO A 536 22.04 3.84 -14.02
C PRO A 536 23.41 4.37 -14.49
N TYR A 537 23.41 5.25 -15.47
CA TYR A 537 24.54 6.04 -15.96
C TYR A 537 24.04 7.43 -16.32
N HIS A 538 24.88 8.45 -16.20
CA HIS A 538 24.56 9.81 -16.62
C HIS A 538 24.57 9.96 -18.14
N ALA A 539 25.54 9.31 -18.79
CA ALA A 539 25.71 9.37 -20.23
C ALA A 539 25.96 7.99 -20.85
N ILE A 540 25.61 7.87 -22.13
CA ILE A 540 26.00 6.75 -22.99
C ILE A 540 26.70 7.28 -24.25
N ILE A 541 27.87 6.76 -24.56
CA ILE A 541 28.55 7.04 -25.82
C ILE A 541 28.19 5.92 -26.79
N SER A 542 27.48 6.25 -27.86
CA SER A 542 27.10 5.28 -28.90
C SER A 542 27.97 5.49 -30.14
N ILE A 543 28.87 4.58 -30.43
CA ILE A 543 29.75 4.63 -31.61
C ILE A 543 28.95 4.19 -32.84
N PRO A 544 28.66 5.08 -33.82
CA PRO A 544 27.84 4.71 -34.97
C PRO A 544 28.46 3.65 -35.88
N ASN A 545 29.79 3.68 -36.03
CA ASN A 545 30.55 2.74 -36.83
C ASN A 545 31.87 2.41 -36.15
N ILE A 546 31.98 1.20 -35.62
CA ILE A 546 33.17 0.72 -34.92
C ILE A 546 34.38 0.47 -35.86
N SER A 547 34.17 0.41 -37.16
CA SER A 547 35.25 0.31 -38.15
C SER A 547 35.89 1.67 -38.49
N ASP A 548 35.28 2.78 -38.03
CA ASP A 548 35.82 4.13 -38.21
C ASP A 548 36.74 4.46 -37.03
N ALA A 549 38.04 4.45 -37.30
CA ALA A 549 39.09 4.64 -36.28
C ALA A 549 38.94 6.02 -35.57
N GLN A 550 38.49 7.06 -36.25
CA GLN A 550 38.30 8.39 -35.66
C GLN A 550 37.13 8.41 -34.68
N GLN A 551 36.02 7.74 -35.02
CA GLN A 551 34.89 7.63 -34.12
C GLN A 551 35.24 6.86 -32.86
N VAL A 552 35.99 5.77 -33.00
CA VAL A 552 36.44 4.95 -31.87
C VAL A 552 37.41 5.74 -30.98
N GLU A 553 38.42 6.41 -31.57
CA GLU A 553 39.39 7.21 -30.81
C GLU A 553 38.72 8.30 -29.97
N VAL A 554 37.80 9.08 -30.57
CA VAL A 554 37.09 10.14 -29.86
C VAL A 554 36.18 9.54 -28.77
N ALA A 555 35.47 8.45 -29.04
CA ALA A 555 34.65 7.76 -28.07
C ALA A 555 35.44 7.27 -26.85
N GLU A 556 36.63 6.65 -27.09
CA GLU A 556 37.50 6.17 -26.01
C GLU A 556 38.07 7.32 -25.17
N LYS A 557 38.51 8.41 -25.83
CA LYS A 557 38.98 9.62 -25.15
C LYS A 557 37.85 10.18 -24.23
N LEU A 558 36.67 10.44 -24.77
CA LEU A 558 35.53 10.96 -24.01
C LEU A 558 35.11 10.00 -22.89
N TYR A 559 35.08 8.71 -23.16
CA TYR A 559 34.75 7.71 -22.14
C TYR A 559 35.72 7.75 -20.94
N ALA A 560 37.00 7.87 -21.19
CA ALA A 560 38.02 7.99 -20.14
C ALA A 560 37.87 9.31 -19.35
N GLU A 561 37.77 10.44 -20.05
CA GLU A 561 37.68 11.78 -19.46
C GLU A 561 36.41 11.96 -18.59
N LEU A 562 35.25 11.51 -19.09
CA LEU A 562 33.98 11.63 -18.37
C LEU A 562 34.00 10.79 -17.09
N ASN A 563 34.45 9.54 -17.17
CA ASN A 563 34.53 8.70 -15.96
C ASN A 563 35.55 9.22 -14.94
N GLN A 564 36.69 9.77 -15.37
CA GLN A 564 37.67 10.41 -14.47
C GLN A 564 37.10 11.64 -13.76
N SER A 565 36.20 12.38 -14.41
CA SER A 565 35.52 13.54 -13.82
C SER A 565 34.29 13.20 -12.97
N GLY A 566 33.99 11.91 -12.79
CA GLY A 566 32.85 11.45 -11.99
C GLY A 566 31.52 11.37 -12.77
N ILE A 567 31.51 11.60 -14.08
CA ILE A 567 30.34 11.43 -14.93
C ILE A 567 30.26 9.95 -15.32
N GLU A 568 29.39 9.19 -14.67
CA GLU A 568 29.21 7.76 -14.95
C GLU A 568 28.76 7.54 -16.39
N THR A 569 29.64 6.97 -17.19
CA THR A 569 29.43 6.84 -18.64
C THR A 569 29.48 5.38 -19.06
N LEU A 570 28.50 4.98 -19.89
CA LEU A 570 28.41 3.70 -20.58
C LEU A 570 28.95 3.86 -21.99
N LEU A 571 29.74 2.89 -22.50
CA LEU A 571 30.23 2.89 -23.88
C LEU A 571 29.53 1.78 -24.67
N ASP A 572 28.81 2.14 -25.72
CA ASP A 572 28.24 1.16 -26.68
C ASP A 572 29.22 0.92 -27.83
N ASP A 573 30.10 -0.03 -27.58
CA ASP A 573 31.16 -0.49 -28.47
C ASP A 573 30.79 -1.80 -29.22
N ARG A 574 29.51 -2.19 -29.22
CA ARG A 574 29.02 -3.37 -29.93
C ARG A 574 29.15 -3.23 -31.45
N ASP A 575 29.36 -4.33 -32.16
CA ASP A 575 29.30 -4.37 -33.62
C ASP A 575 27.83 -4.48 -34.08
N GLU A 576 27.10 -3.36 -33.94
CA GLU A 576 25.69 -3.23 -34.27
C GLU A 576 25.44 -1.97 -35.09
N ARG A 577 24.38 -1.95 -35.88
CA ARG A 577 23.96 -0.79 -36.66
C ARG A 577 23.63 0.39 -35.74
N ALA A 578 24.03 1.60 -36.14
CA ALA A 578 23.78 2.81 -35.36
C ALA A 578 22.32 2.96 -34.92
N GLY A 579 21.36 2.68 -35.79
CA GLY A 579 19.92 2.76 -35.47
C GLY A 579 19.48 1.76 -34.38
N VAL A 580 20.13 0.60 -34.25
CA VAL A 580 19.88 -0.36 -33.16
C VAL A 580 20.41 0.21 -31.86
N LYS A 581 21.66 0.69 -31.84
CA LYS A 581 22.29 1.30 -30.67
C LYS A 581 21.49 2.48 -30.13
N PHE A 582 20.99 3.35 -31.04
CA PHE A 582 20.20 4.51 -30.64
C PHE A 582 18.85 4.14 -30.03
N LYS A 583 18.15 3.15 -30.63
CA LYS A 583 16.90 2.63 -30.06
C LYS A 583 17.11 1.94 -28.72
N ASP A 584 18.19 1.19 -28.56
CA ASP A 584 18.53 0.60 -27.26
C ASP A 584 18.84 1.68 -26.22
N ALA A 585 19.60 2.74 -26.59
CA ALA A 585 19.90 3.85 -25.71
C ALA A 585 18.62 4.59 -25.26
N ASP A 586 17.67 4.80 -26.18
CA ASP A 586 16.39 5.42 -25.86
C ASP A 586 15.53 4.51 -24.98
N LEU A 587 15.48 3.19 -25.27
CA LEU A 587 14.72 2.22 -24.49
C LEU A 587 15.23 2.12 -23.04
N ILE A 588 16.57 2.06 -22.83
CA ILE A 588 17.15 2.00 -21.48
C ILE A 588 17.08 3.34 -20.73
N GLY A 589 16.91 4.44 -21.46
CA GLY A 589 16.57 5.74 -20.87
C GLY A 589 17.71 6.50 -20.21
N ILE A 590 18.96 6.33 -20.65
CA ILE A 590 20.12 7.09 -20.12
C ILE A 590 19.96 8.57 -20.51
N PRO A 591 20.12 9.51 -19.55
CA PRO A 591 19.79 10.92 -19.75
C PRO A 591 20.47 11.61 -20.96
N TYR A 592 21.75 11.31 -21.18
CA TYR A 592 22.52 11.97 -22.24
C TYR A 592 23.17 10.94 -23.16
N ARG A 593 22.87 11.00 -24.47
CA ARG A 593 23.50 10.17 -25.50
C ARG A 593 24.50 10.98 -26.30
N ILE A 594 25.77 10.57 -26.29
CA ILE A 594 26.87 11.18 -27.04
C ILE A 594 27.13 10.34 -28.28
N VAL A 595 27.15 11.00 -29.44
CA VAL A 595 27.35 10.33 -30.74
C VAL A 595 28.55 10.97 -31.45
N PRO A 596 29.72 10.30 -31.49
CA PRO A 596 30.85 10.72 -32.31
C PRO A 596 30.58 10.35 -33.78
N GLY A 597 29.81 11.19 -34.46
CA GLY A 597 29.30 10.95 -35.81
C GLY A 597 29.79 11.97 -36.85
N ARG A 598 28.84 12.47 -37.63
CA ARG A 598 29.12 13.38 -38.74
C ARG A 598 29.79 14.71 -38.33
N SER A 599 29.47 15.17 -37.13
CA SER A 599 29.98 16.42 -36.54
C SER A 599 31.49 16.37 -36.21
N LEU A 600 32.13 15.17 -36.22
CA LEU A 600 33.57 15.02 -35.98
C LEU A 600 34.43 15.80 -36.97
N LYS A 601 33.96 15.98 -38.22
CA LYS A 601 34.63 16.83 -39.24
C LYS A 601 34.79 18.28 -38.80
N ALA A 602 33.92 18.76 -37.91
CA ALA A 602 33.97 20.08 -37.31
C ALA A 602 34.56 20.11 -35.89
N GLY A 603 35.18 19.01 -35.43
CA GLY A 603 35.71 18.88 -34.06
C GLY A 603 34.61 18.79 -33.00
N LYS A 604 33.40 18.38 -33.38
CA LYS A 604 32.22 18.30 -32.49
C LYS A 604 31.68 16.89 -32.39
N VAL A 605 30.92 16.65 -31.31
CA VAL A 605 30.06 15.50 -31.18
C VAL A 605 28.61 15.95 -30.99
N GLU A 606 27.69 15.08 -31.33
CA GLU A 606 26.26 15.27 -31.06
C GLU A 606 25.93 14.74 -29.67
N VAL A 607 25.27 15.56 -28.84
CA VAL A 607 24.77 15.17 -27.54
C VAL A 607 23.25 15.30 -27.54
N VAL A 608 22.55 14.20 -27.34
CA VAL A 608 21.08 14.14 -27.34
C VAL A 608 20.58 13.99 -25.90
N GLU A 609 19.71 14.90 -25.48
CA GLU A 609 18.98 14.80 -24.22
C GLU A 609 17.82 13.83 -24.37
N ARG A 610 17.77 12.76 -23.55
CA ARG A 610 16.72 11.74 -23.61
C ARG A 610 15.32 12.29 -23.31
N ALA A 611 15.20 13.18 -22.33
CA ALA A 611 13.91 13.70 -21.89
C ALA A 611 13.24 14.64 -22.91
N THR A 612 14.01 15.39 -23.66
CA THR A 612 13.51 16.43 -24.61
C THR A 612 13.71 16.08 -26.06
N HIS A 613 14.49 15.03 -26.36
CA HIS A 613 15.00 14.67 -27.68
C HIS A 613 15.78 15.77 -28.38
N LYS A 614 16.18 16.80 -27.64
CA LYS A 614 17.00 17.90 -28.22
C LYS A 614 18.41 17.40 -28.49
N SER A 615 18.91 17.78 -29.65
CA SER A 615 20.27 17.48 -30.09
C SER A 615 21.12 18.74 -30.08
N HIS A 616 22.31 18.62 -29.50
CA HIS A 616 23.29 19.71 -29.39
C HIS A 616 24.61 19.28 -30.01
N GLU A 617 25.18 20.13 -30.88
CA GLU A 617 26.54 19.95 -31.38
C GLU A 617 27.53 20.65 -30.44
N ILE A 618 28.36 19.88 -29.73
CA ILE A 618 29.28 20.35 -28.69
C ILE A 618 30.71 20.07 -29.14
N LEU A 619 31.63 21.02 -28.94
CA LEU A 619 33.06 20.79 -29.17
C LEU A 619 33.56 19.65 -28.27
N ILE A 620 34.40 18.76 -28.81
CA ILE A 620 34.88 17.58 -28.09
C ILE A 620 35.47 17.93 -26.70
N ASP A 621 36.26 19.02 -26.65
CA ASP A 621 36.92 19.45 -25.41
C ASP A 621 35.94 20.15 -24.41
N GLU A 622 34.73 20.53 -24.84
CA GLU A 622 33.70 21.14 -23.98
C GLU A 622 32.66 20.14 -23.46
N VAL A 623 32.63 18.89 -23.96
CA VAL A 623 31.62 17.89 -23.58
C VAL A 623 31.61 17.65 -22.08
N ASN A 624 32.76 17.53 -21.46
CA ASN A 624 32.87 17.24 -20.02
C ASN A 624 32.28 18.37 -19.17
N SER A 625 32.68 19.61 -19.42
CA SER A 625 32.19 20.79 -18.68
C SER A 625 30.69 21.02 -18.89
N THR A 626 30.20 20.82 -20.10
CA THR A 626 28.78 20.96 -20.46
C THR A 626 27.94 19.93 -19.76
N LEU A 627 28.29 18.65 -19.84
CA LEU A 627 27.54 17.58 -19.17
C LEU A 627 27.57 17.73 -17.65
N LYS A 628 28.69 18.12 -17.07
CA LYS A 628 28.78 18.40 -15.63
C LYS A 628 27.78 19.47 -15.21
N GLN A 629 27.71 20.58 -15.94
CA GLN A 629 26.76 21.66 -15.68
C GLN A 629 25.31 21.18 -15.81
N TRP A 630 24.98 20.41 -16.85
CA TRP A 630 23.62 19.89 -17.05
C TRP A 630 23.20 18.90 -15.96
N ILE A 631 24.11 18.00 -15.56
CA ILE A 631 23.85 17.03 -14.49
C ILE A 631 23.63 17.75 -13.14
N GLU A 632 24.50 18.73 -12.81
CA GLU A 632 24.36 19.51 -11.58
C GLU A 632 23.06 20.32 -11.55
N ALA A 633 22.62 20.85 -12.68
CA ALA A 633 21.35 21.57 -12.80
C ALA A 633 20.12 20.65 -12.67
N ALA A 634 20.22 19.41 -13.15
CA ALA A 634 19.12 18.44 -13.11
C ALA A 634 18.97 17.73 -11.76
N ILE A 635 20.00 17.73 -10.91
CA ILE A 635 19.99 17.09 -9.58
C ILE A 635 19.56 18.10 -8.47
N LYS A 636 19.70 19.41 -8.73
CA LYS A 636 19.22 20.48 -7.82
C LYS A 636 17.71 20.58 -7.79
#